data_2ecdc3945b2939f330c004b5fc8f5c40
#
_entry.id   2ecdc3945b2939f330c004b5fc8f5c40
#
_cell.length_a   1.000
_cell.length_b   1.000
_cell.length_c   1.000
_cell.angle_alpha   90.00
_cell.angle_beta   90.00
_cell.angle_gamma   90.00
#
_symmetry.space_group_name_H-M   'P 1'
#
loop_
_entity.id
_entity.type
_entity.pdbx_description
1 polymer ?
#
loop_
_entity_poly.entity_id
_entity_poly.type
_entity_poly.pdbx_seq_one_letter_code
_entity_poly.pdbx_strand_id
1 'polypeptide(L)'
;RKDWLGYVRGDVLAGIVVALALIPEAIAFSIIAGVDPQVGLYSAFCIPLVMAFFGGRPAMISSSTGAMALLMVTLVKDHGLQYLLAASILTGVFQLIAGYLKLGGLMRFVSRSVVTGFVNALAILIFMAQLPELTNVTWHVYAMTAAGLGIIYLFPYINKTIPSPLVCIVVLTGIAMWLHLDVRTVGDMGKLPDSLPVFLLPDVPLNLQTLLIILPYSAGLAVVGLLESMMTATIVDDMTDTPSDKNRECKAQGIANICTSFIGGMAGCAMIGQSVINVKSGGRGRLSTLTAGVVLLCLIVFLRDWVSQIPMAALVAVMIMVSIGTFSWRSIANLRTHPLSTSVVMLATVAVVVATHNLAFGVLTGVLIASLNFATKVSRFMRVTSVLEGTSRTYTVTGQVFFASADRFT
;
A
#
# COMPACT_ATOMS: atom_id res chain seq x y z
N ARG A 1 16.88 4.52 22.69
CA ARG A 1 16.51 5.79 23.33
C ARG A 1 16.40 6.93 22.33
N LYS A 2 17.33 7.03 21.37
CA LYS A 2 17.32 8.07 20.33
C LYS A 2 16.10 7.96 19.41
N ASP A 3 15.67 6.73 19.07
CA ASP A 3 14.49 6.49 18.22
C ASP A 3 13.18 6.92 18.90
N TRP A 4 13.14 6.94 20.24
CA TRP A 4 11.93 7.24 20.99
C TRP A 4 11.88 8.67 21.50
N LEU A 5 12.98 9.20 22.00
CA LEU A 5 12.99 10.46 22.72
C LEU A 5 13.81 11.57 22.04
N GLY A 6 14.39 11.28 20.87
CA GLY A 6 15.22 12.26 20.16
C GLY A 6 14.45 13.41 19.54
N TYR A 7 13.17 13.22 19.22
CA TYR A 7 12.36 14.19 18.47
C TYR A 7 10.92 14.27 18.99
N VAL A 8 10.76 14.36 20.33
CA VAL A 8 9.44 14.21 20.98
C VAL A 8 8.38 15.16 20.41
N ARG A 9 8.69 16.45 20.30
CA ARG A 9 7.71 17.44 19.82
C ARG A 9 7.30 17.17 18.37
N GLY A 10 8.28 17.00 17.49
CA GLY A 10 8.03 16.72 16.09
C GLY A 10 7.28 15.42 15.87
N ASP A 11 7.67 14.36 16.60
CA ASP A 11 7.04 13.05 16.51
C ASP A 11 5.58 13.07 16.96
N VAL A 12 5.27 13.72 18.08
CA VAL A 12 3.90 13.81 18.60
C VAL A 12 3.00 14.60 17.65
N LEU A 13 3.46 15.75 17.17
CA LEU A 13 2.67 16.56 16.24
C LEU A 13 2.46 15.86 14.91
N ALA A 14 3.49 15.22 14.37
CA ALA A 14 3.39 14.45 13.14
C ALA A 14 2.45 13.26 13.30
N GLY A 15 2.51 12.55 14.43
CA GLY A 15 1.64 11.44 14.73
C GLY A 15 0.16 11.84 14.78
N ILE A 16 -0.14 13.00 15.37
CA ILE A 16 -1.51 13.53 15.41
C ILE A 16 -2.03 13.82 13.98
N VAL A 17 -1.23 14.47 13.16
CA VAL A 17 -1.61 14.77 11.76
C VAL A 17 -1.87 13.47 11.00
N VAL A 18 -1.00 12.48 11.14
CA VAL A 18 -1.14 11.17 10.48
C VAL A 18 -2.40 10.45 10.95
N ALA A 19 -2.69 10.48 12.27
CA ALA A 19 -3.91 9.85 12.80
C ALA A 19 -5.17 10.43 12.16
N LEU A 20 -5.22 11.76 12.04
CA LEU A 20 -6.35 12.43 11.40
C LEU A 20 -6.47 12.08 9.91
N ALA A 21 -5.37 11.91 9.22
CA ALA A 21 -5.36 11.53 7.81
C ALA A 21 -5.69 10.05 7.58
N LEU A 22 -5.38 9.17 8.55
CA LEU A 22 -5.63 7.73 8.43
C LEU A 22 -7.11 7.35 8.52
N ILE A 23 -7.90 8.08 9.30
CA ILE A 23 -9.30 7.71 9.54
C ILE A 23 -10.10 7.55 8.24
N PRO A 24 -10.14 8.55 7.34
CA PRO A 24 -10.91 8.42 6.10
C PRO A 24 -10.38 7.31 5.20
N GLU A 25 -9.07 7.16 5.11
CA GLU A 25 -8.47 6.14 4.24
C GLU A 25 -8.74 4.72 4.77
N ALA A 26 -8.65 4.50 6.09
CA ALA A 26 -8.93 3.21 6.69
C ALA A 26 -10.39 2.79 6.45
N ILE A 27 -11.33 3.71 6.61
CA ILE A 27 -12.74 3.46 6.34
C ILE A 27 -12.95 3.11 4.86
N ALA A 28 -12.39 3.90 3.97
CA ALA A 28 -12.55 3.70 2.54
C ALA A 28 -11.95 2.36 2.07
N PHE A 29 -10.79 1.98 2.56
CA PHE A 29 -10.17 0.70 2.21
C PHE A 29 -10.94 -0.50 2.76
N SER A 30 -11.55 -0.38 3.94
CA SER A 30 -12.45 -1.41 4.47
C SER A 30 -13.65 -1.62 3.54
N ILE A 31 -14.24 -0.54 3.08
CA ILE A 31 -15.40 -0.58 2.18
C ILE A 31 -15.00 -1.19 0.83
N ILE A 32 -13.84 -0.83 0.30
CA ILE A 32 -13.30 -1.44 -0.93
C ILE A 32 -13.16 -2.95 -0.76
N ALA A 33 -12.62 -3.39 0.38
CA ALA A 33 -12.46 -4.83 0.66
C ALA A 33 -13.79 -5.55 0.88
N GLY A 34 -14.88 -4.83 1.12
CA GLY A 34 -16.20 -5.40 1.35
C GLY A 34 -16.45 -5.79 2.81
N VAL A 35 -15.72 -5.21 3.75
CA VAL A 35 -15.86 -5.47 5.20
C VAL A 35 -16.38 -4.22 5.91
N ASP A 36 -16.78 -4.39 7.18
CA ASP A 36 -17.23 -3.26 8.00
C ASP A 36 -16.10 -2.25 8.20
N PRO A 37 -16.42 -0.94 8.31
CA PRO A 37 -15.41 0.08 8.58
C PRO A 37 -14.57 -0.18 9.83
N GLN A 38 -15.11 -0.85 10.85
CA GLN A 38 -14.36 -1.19 12.06
C GLN A 38 -13.13 -2.06 11.78
N VAL A 39 -13.18 -2.92 10.75
CA VAL A 39 -12.06 -3.81 10.41
C VAL A 39 -10.83 -3.00 9.99
N GLY A 40 -11.02 -2.01 9.12
CA GLY A 40 -9.93 -1.12 8.71
C GLY A 40 -9.46 -0.21 9.83
N LEU A 41 -10.37 0.27 10.67
CA LEU A 41 -10.01 1.14 11.78
C LEU A 41 -9.21 0.40 12.86
N TYR A 42 -9.54 -0.85 13.16
CA TYR A 42 -8.73 -1.67 14.05
C TYR A 42 -7.35 -1.95 13.45
N SER A 43 -7.28 -2.17 12.15
CA SER A 43 -6.01 -2.29 11.44
C SER A 43 -5.18 -1.00 11.53
N ALA A 44 -5.80 0.13 11.30
CA ALA A 44 -5.14 1.44 11.37
C ALA A 44 -4.64 1.79 12.78
N PHE A 45 -5.24 1.21 13.80
CA PHE A 45 -4.79 1.34 15.18
C PHE A 45 -3.67 0.34 15.51
N CYS A 46 -3.89 -0.94 15.24
CA CYS A 46 -3.00 -2.02 15.71
C CYS A 46 -1.66 -2.05 14.96
N ILE A 47 -1.69 -1.92 13.65
CA ILE A 47 -0.47 -2.01 12.85
C ILE A 47 0.56 -0.93 13.22
N PRO A 48 0.20 0.36 13.33
CA PRO A 48 1.16 1.37 13.78
C PRO A 48 1.71 1.10 15.18
N LEU A 49 0.89 0.60 16.10
CA LEU A 49 1.38 0.28 17.45
C LEU A 49 2.44 -0.80 17.44
N VAL A 50 2.19 -1.89 16.72
CA VAL A 50 3.15 -3.00 16.61
C VAL A 50 4.42 -2.53 15.88
N MET A 51 4.25 -1.78 14.79
CA MET A 51 5.39 -1.28 14.02
C MET A 51 6.23 -0.27 14.78
N ALA A 52 5.65 0.48 15.73
CA ALA A 52 6.40 1.40 16.57
C ALA A 52 7.47 0.67 17.40
N PHE A 53 7.17 -0.55 17.85
CA PHE A 53 8.08 -1.35 18.68
C PHE A 53 8.97 -2.27 17.88
N PHE A 54 8.46 -2.87 16.81
CA PHE A 54 9.16 -3.93 16.07
C PHE A 54 9.72 -3.49 14.73
N GLY A 55 9.23 -2.40 14.15
CA GLY A 55 9.57 -1.97 12.79
C GLY A 55 11.05 -1.70 12.58
N GLY A 56 11.54 -1.99 11.38
CA GLY A 56 12.92 -1.74 10.97
C GLY A 56 13.15 -0.32 10.43
N ARG A 57 12.09 0.43 10.19
CA ARG A 57 12.17 1.81 9.69
C ARG A 57 11.38 2.75 10.62
N PRO A 58 12.07 3.52 11.48
CA PRO A 58 11.39 4.55 12.27
C PRO A 58 10.72 5.59 11.39
N ALA A 59 9.61 6.14 11.84
CA ALA A 59 8.81 7.16 11.16
C ALA A 59 8.05 6.69 9.91
N MET A 60 8.11 5.43 9.55
CA MET A 60 7.30 4.87 8.47
C MET A 60 5.94 4.45 9.01
N ILE A 61 4.87 4.83 8.31
CA ILE A 61 3.50 4.55 8.73
C ILE A 61 2.97 3.33 7.96
N SER A 62 2.44 2.37 8.69
CA SER A 62 1.82 1.17 8.13
C SER A 62 0.38 1.07 8.62
N SER A 63 -0.51 0.63 7.75
CA SER A 63 -1.94 0.44 8.05
C SER A 63 -2.57 -0.38 6.94
N SER A 64 -3.90 -0.51 6.93
CA SER A 64 -4.61 -1.06 5.79
C SER A 64 -4.40 -0.19 4.56
N THR A 65 -4.16 -0.80 3.41
CA THR A 65 -3.85 -0.10 2.16
C THR A 65 -4.79 -0.52 1.05
N GLY A 66 -4.85 0.30 -0.01
CA GLY A 66 -5.61 -0.01 -1.20
C GLY A 66 -5.11 -1.25 -1.93
N ALA A 67 -3.79 -1.44 -1.97
CA ALA A 67 -3.18 -2.60 -2.61
C ALA A 67 -3.63 -3.91 -1.95
N MET A 68 -3.60 -3.95 -0.64
CA MET A 68 -4.02 -5.12 0.13
C MET A 68 -5.54 -5.30 0.07
N ALA A 69 -6.30 -4.22 0.18
CA ALA A 69 -7.76 -4.26 0.15
C ALA A 69 -8.28 -4.83 -1.17
N LEU A 70 -7.70 -4.45 -2.29
CA LEU A 70 -8.11 -4.93 -3.61
C LEU A 70 -7.90 -6.44 -3.77
N LEU A 71 -6.86 -7.00 -3.16
CA LEU A 71 -6.61 -8.44 -3.19
C LEU A 71 -7.59 -9.23 -2.30
N MET A 72 -8.20 -8.58 -1.33
CA MET A 72 -9.11 -9.22 -0.37
C MET A 72 -10.55 -9.33 -0.87
N VAL A 73 -10.93 -8.56 -1.87
CA VAL A 73 -12.34 -8.40 -2.30
C VAL A 73 -12.99 -9.75 -2.61
N THR A 74 -12.35 -10.57 -3.43
CA THR A 74 -12.89 -11.87 -3.85
C THR A 74 -13.02 -12.83 -2.69
N LEU A 75 -12.01 -12.88 -1.80
CA LEU A 75 -12.04 -13.75 -0.64
C LEU A 75 -13.19 -13.40 0.31
N VAL A 76 -13.38 -12.10 0.58
CA VAL A 76 -14.48 -11.63 1.45
C VAL A 76 -15.83 -11.92 0.81
N LYS A 77 -15.97 -11.70 -0.49
CA LYS A 77 -17.21 -11.94 -1.22
C LYS A 77 -17.62 -13.41 -1.20
N ASP A 78 -16.67 -14.32 -1.40
CA ASP A 78 -16.94 -15.75 -1.53
C ASP A 78 -16.98 -16.47 -0.19
N HIS A 79 -16.19 -16.05 0.79
CA HIS A 79 -15.99 -16.78 2.06
C HIS A 79 -16.22 -15.96 3.33
N GLY A 80 -16.24 -14.63 3.24
CA GLY A 80 -16.55 -13.74 4.35
C GLY A 80 -15.34 -13.29 5.18
N LEU A 81 -15.62 -12.53 6.23
CA LEU A 81 -14.60 -11.90 7.07
C LEU A 81 -13.71 -12.89 7.82
N GLN A 82 -14.29 -13.99 8.31
CA GLN A 82 -13.51 -14.93 9.12
C GLN A 82 -12.37 -15.58 8.31
N TYR A 83 -12.63 -15.88 7.04
CA TYR A 83 -11.60 -16.38 6.13
C TYR A 83 -10.56 -15.29 5.82
N LEU A 84 -10.97 -14.03 5.76
CA LEU A 84 -10.03 -12.91 5.60
C LEU A 84 -9.10 -12.81 6.80
N LEU A 85 -9.61 -12.93 8.01
CA LEU A 85 -8.79 -12.92 9.23
C LEU A 85 -7.79 -14.06 9.24
N ALA A 86 -8.23 -15.27 8.86
CA ALA A 86 -7.36 -16.43 8.74
C ALA A 86 -6.27 -16.22 7.67
N ALA A 87 -6.66 -15.67 6.52
CA ALA A 87 -5.71 -15.34 5.45
C ALA A 87 -4.70 -14.28 5.89
N SER A 88 -5.12 -13.31 6.69
CA SER A 88 -4.23 -12.28 7.23
C SER A 88 -3.20 -12.86 8.21
N ILE A 89 -3.59 -13.83 9.03
CA ILE A 89 -2.65 -14.55 9.90
C ILE A 89 -1.60 -15.28 9.06
N LEU A 90 -2.03 -16.00 8.04
CA LEU A 90 -1.12 -16.74 7.17
C LEU A 90 -0.21 -15.77 6.39
N THR A 91 -0.74 -14.65 5.95
CA THR A 91 0.05 -13.57 5.34
C THR A 91 1.17 -13.11 6.28
N GLY A 92 0.83 -12.87 7.54
CA GLY A 92 1.82 -12.48 8.56
C GLY A 92 2.88 -13.56 8.77
N VAL A 93 2.49 -14.81 8.79
CA VAL A 93 3.43 -15.95 8.90
C VAL A 93 4.39 -15.97 7.71
N PHE A 94 3.89 -15.80 6.48
CA PHE A 94 4.74 -15.76 5.30
C PHE A 94 5.72 -14.58 5.32
N GLN A 95 5.26 -13.41 5.77
CA GLN A 95 6.11 -12.23 5.89
C GLN A 95 7.19 -12.41 6.96
N LEU A 96 6.85 -13.04 8.07
CA LEU A 96 7.78 -13.35 9.15
C LEU A 96 8.86 -14.32 8.65
N ILE A 97 8.47 -15.36 7.92
CA ILE A 97 9.41 -16.31 7.31
C ILE A 97 10.32 -15.59 6.32
N ALA A 98 9.76 -14.71 5.48
CA ALA A 98 10.55 -13.91 4.54
C ALA A 98 11.61 -13.07 5.24
N GLY A 99 11.28 -12.48 6.39
CA GLY A 99 12.21 -11.71 7.19
C GLY A 99 13.35 -12.57 7.74
N TYR A 100 13.05 -13.75 8.24
CA TYR A 100 14.07 -14.69 8.75
C TYR A 100 14.96 -15.25 7.64
N LEU A 101 14.42 -15.44 6.43
CA LEU A 101 15.19 -15.87 5.27
C LEU A 101 15.97 -14.72 4.61
N LYS A 102 15.90 -13.51 5.16
CA LYS A 102 16.58 -12.31 4.65
C LYS A 102 16.19 -11.94 3.22
N LEU A 103 14.92 -12.12 2.89
CA LEU A 103 14.39 -11.81 1.55
C LEU A 103 14.19 -10.30 1.32
N GLY A 104 14.31 -9.46 2.35
CA GLY A 104 14.23 -8.01 2.20
C GLY A 104 15.23 -7.43 1.21
N GLY A 105 16.39 -8.06 1.03
CA GLY A 105 17.40 -7.66 0.07
C GLY A 105 17.03 -7.93 -1.40
N LEU A 106 16.00 -8.73 -1.66
CA LEU A 106 15.56 -9.04 -3.02
C LEU A 106 14.92 -7.84 -3.73
N MET A 107 14.55 -6.80 -3.00
CA MET A 107 13.99 -5.57 -3.60
C MET A 107 14.92 -4.93 -4.62
N ARG A 108 16.22 -5.08 -4.47
CA ARG A 108 17.20 -4.54 -5.43
C ARG A 108 17.05 -5.12 -6.83
N PHE A 109 16.41 -6.30 -6.98
CA PHE A 109 16.19 -6.95 -8.27
C PHE A 109 14.90 -6.49 -8.96
N VAL A 110 14.06 -5.74 -8.25
CA VAL A 110 12.82 -5.18 -8.81
C VAL A 110 13.18 -3.87 -9.52
N SER A 111 12.96 -3.82 -10.83
CA SER A 111 13.30 -2.64 -11.61
C SER A 111 12.34 -1.49 -11.31
N ARG A 112 12.80 -0.25 -11.53
CA ARG A 112 12.00 0.95 -11.36
C ARG A 112 10.76 0.96 -12.26
N SER A 113 10.87 0.37 -13.46
CA SER A 113 9.75 0.25 -14.40
C SER A 113 8.62 -0.61 -13.85
N VAL A 114 8.95 -1.72 -13.17
CA VAL A 114 7.98 -2.60 -12.52
C VAL A 114 7.27 -1.85 -11.39
N VAL A 115 8.04 -1.12 -10.57
CA VAL A 115 7.51 -0.31 -9.47
C VAL A 115 6.54 0.74 -10.01
N THR A 116 6.92 1.46 -11.06
CA THR A 116 6.06 2.47 -11.69
C THR A 116 4.79 1.84 -12.25
N GLY A 117 4.91 0.68 -12.93
CA GLY A 117 3.75 -0.06 -13.43
C GLY A 117 2.81 -0.52 -12.32
N PHE A 118 3.37 -1.03 -11.22
CA PHE A 118 2.60 -1.44 -10.05
C PHE A 118 1.80 -0.26 -9.46
N VAL A 119 2.47 0.87 -9.24
CA VAL A 119 1.85 2.07 -8.67
C VAL A 119 0.75 2.60 -9.58
N ASN A 120 1.00 2.67 -10.89
CA ASN A 120 0.00 3.13 -11.86
C ASN A 120 -1.21 2.19 -11.91
N ALA A 121 -0.97 0.88 -11.90
CA ALA A 121 -2.04 -0.12 -11.88
C ALA A 121 -2.87 -0.01 -10.60
N LEU A 122 -2.23 0.18 -9.46
CA LEU A 122 -2.89 0.38 -8.18
C LEU A 122 -3.80 1.61 -8.22
N ALA A 123 -3.31 2.72 -8.76
CA ALA A 123 -4.10 3.94 -8.91
C ALA A 123 -5.32 3.73 -9.78
N ILE A 124 -5.18 3.03 -10.91
CA ILE A 124 -6.28 2.70 -11.81
C ILE A 124 -7.33 1.84 -11.11
N LEU A 125 -6.90 0.80 -10.39
CA LEU A 125 -7.82 -0.09 -9.68
C LEU A 125 -8.57 0.62 -8.55
N ILE A 126 -7.91 1.51 -7.81
CA ILE A 126 -8.56 2.31 -6.77
C ILE A 126 -9.64 3.21 -7.38
N PHE A 127 -9.32 3.87 -8.49
CA PHE A 127 -10.29 4.71 -9.20
C PHE A 127 -11.49 3.89 -9.69
N MET A 128 -11.25 2.73 -10.29
CA MET A 128 -12.32 1.84 -10.77
C MET A 128 -13.20 1.35 -9.64
N ALA A 129 -12.66 1.15 -8.45
CA ALA A 129 -13.41 0.72 -7.28
C ALA A 129 -14.41 1.79 -6.80
N GLN A 130 -14.22 3.06 -7.17
CA GLN A 130 -15.12 4.15 -6.82
C GLN A 130 -16.30 4.30 -7.78
N LEU A 131 -16.22 3.77 -9.00
CA LEU A 131 -17.26 3.94 -10.02
C LEU A 131 -18.62 3.40 -9.58
N PRO A 132 -18.74 2.24 -8.90
CA PRO A 132 -20.04 1.76 -8.43
C PRO A 132 -20.77 2.74 -7.50
N GLU A 133 -20.04 3.52 -6.72
CA GLU A 133 -20.62 4.51 -5.80
C GLU A 133 -21.13 5.75 -6.54
N LEU A 134 -20.74 5.95 -7.80
CA LEU A 134 -21.17 7.06 -8.66
C LEU A 134 -22.20 6.63 -9.70
N THR A 135 -22.66 5.36 -9.65
CA THR A 135 -23.61 4.81 -10.61
C THR A 135 -25.00 4.71 -9.97
N ASN A 136 -26.04 5.13 -10.70
CA ASN A 136 -27.44 5.07 -10.26
C ASN A 136 -27.69 5.83 -8.96
N VAL A 137 -27.10 7.02 -8.82
CA VAL A 137 -27.21 7.86 -7.63
C VAL A 137 -27.81 9.22 -8.00
N THR A 138 -28.32 9.92 -6.99
CA THR A 138 -28.90 11.25 -7.18
C THR A 138 -27.83 12.28 -7.49
N TRP A 139 -28.24 13.43 -8.03
CA TRP A 139 -27.30 14.51 -8.31
C TRP A 139 -26.60 15.03 -7.05
N HIS A 140 -27.18 14.84 -5.87
CA HIS A 140 -26.56 15.22 -4.60
C HIS A 140 -25.21 14.55 -4.41
N VAL A 141 -25.09 13.26 -4.76
CA VAL A 141 -23.82 12.51 -4.64
C VAL A 141 -22.76 13.11 -5.57
N TYR A 142 -23.13 13.41 -6.81
CA TYR A 142 -22.19 14.02 -7.76
C TYR A 142 -21.75 15.41 -7.30
N ALA A 143 -22.70 16.22 -6.83
CA ALA A 143 -22.38 17.56 -6.32
C ALA A 143 -21.47 17.51 -5.11
N MET A 144 -21.73 16.61 -4.17
CA MET A 144 -20.91 16.43 -2.97
C MET A 144 -19.51 15.93 -3.32
N THR A 145 -19.39 14.98 -4.24
CA THR A 145 -18.10 14.47 -4.69
C THR A 145 -17.28 15.58 -5.37
N ALA A 146 -17.91 16.37 -6.23
CA ALA A 146 -17.25 17.50 -6.89
C ALA A 146 -16.81 18.57 -5.88
N ALA A 147 -17.69 18.90 -4.94
CA ALA A 147 -17.36 19.86 -3.87
C ALA A 147 -16.20 19.34 -3.00
N GLY A 148 -16.22 18.04 -2.67
CA GLY A 148 -15.16 17.41 -1.91
C GLY A 148 -13.81 17.47 -2.59
N LEU A 149 -13.76 17.17 -3.89
CA LEU A 149 -12.53 17.28 -4.68
C LEU A 149 -12.04 18.73 -4.74
N GLY A 150 -12.97 19.68 -4.88
CA GLY A 150 -12.64 21.10 -4.86
C GLY A 150 -11.99 21.51 -3.53
N ILE A 151 -12.56 21.10 -2.41
CA ILE A 151 -12.01 21.36 -1.08
C ILE A 151 -10.62 20.75 -0.94
N ILE A 152 -10.44 19.48 -1.33
CA ILE A 152 -9.18 18.76 -1.20
C ILE A 152 -8.05 19.48 -1.95
N TYR A 153 -8.32 19.95 -3.18
CA TYR A 153 -7.28 20.56 -4.01
C TYR A 153 -7.09 22.05 -3.75
N LEU A 154 -8.10 22.77 -3.28
CA LEU A 154 -8.03 24.20 -3.06
C LEU A 154 -7.67 24.60 -1.63
N PHE A 155 -8.01 23.80 -0.64
CA PHE A 155 -7.74 24.12 0.76
C PHE A 155 -6.25 24.29 1.09
N PRO A 156 -5.31 23.51 0.53
CA PRO A 156 -3.88 23.71 0.80
C PRO A 156 -3.35 25.08 0.43
N TYR A 157 -4.00 25.82 -0.47
CA TYR A 157 -3.64 27.20 -0.79
C TYR A 157 -3.99 28.17 0.33
N ILE A 158 -4.93 27.80 1.20
CA ILE A 158 -5.36 28.63 2.34
C ILE A 158 -4.57 28.25 3.59
N ASN A 159 -4.46 26.96 3.90
CA ASN A 159 -3.77 26.46 5.10
C ASN A 159 -3.19 25.07 4.80
N LYS A 160 -1.88 24.91 4.98
CA LYS A 160 -1.17 23.65 4.74
C LYS A 160 -1.03 22.79 6.01
N THR A 161 -1.37 23.33 7.19
CA THR A 161 -1.19 22.66 8.47
C THR A 161 -2.21 21.55 8.69
N ILE A 162 -3.44 21.76 8.21
CA ILE A 162 -4.55 20.82 8.39
C ILE A 162 -4.67 19.96 7.13
N PRO A 163 -4.79 18.61 7.24
CA PRO A 163 -4.99 17.76 6.07
C PRO A 163 -6.28 18.12 5.33
N SER A 164 -6.20 18.40 4.04
CA SER A 164 -7.36 18.76 3.22
C SER A 164 -8.40 17.63 3.11
N PRO A 165 -8.04 16.33 3.05
CA PRO A 165 -9.05 15.27 3.09
C PRO A 165 -9.91 15.31 4.36
N LEU A 166 -9.32 15.62 5.50
CA LEU A 166 -10.06 15.76 6.75
C LEU A 166 -11.05 16.92 6.68
N VAL A 167 -10.62 18.06 6.14
CA VAL A 167 -11.50 19.24 5.95
C VAL A 167 -12.66 18.89 5.01
N CYS A 168 -12.40 18.19 3.92
CA CYS A 168 -13.41 17.70 3.00
C CYS A 168 -14.47 16.88 3.74
N ILE A 169 -14.06 15.92 4.56
CA ILE A 169 -14.97 15.05 5.30
C ILE A 169 -15.78 15.84 6.30
N VAL A 170 -15.15 16.71 7.08
CA VAL A 170 -15.84 17.52 8.11
C VAL A 170 -16.89 18.43 7.46
N VAL A 171 -16.52 19.13 6.41
CA VAL A 171 -17.42 20.08 5.73
C VAL A 171 -18.60 19.35 5.08
N LEU A 172 -18.35 18.28 4.34
CA LEU A 172 -19.40 17.53 3.67
C LEU A 172 -20.33 16.82 4.65
N THR A 173 -19.80 16.29 5.76
CA THR A 173 -20.59 15.70 6.82
C THR A 173 -21.50 16.75 7.47
N GLY A 174 -20.96 17.94 7.75
CA GLY A 174 -21.73 19.04 8.31
C GLY A 174 -22.84 19.51 7.38
N ILE A 175 -22.57 19.63 6.10
CA ILE A 175 -23.57 20.01 5.09
C ILE A 175 -24.67 18.95 5.00
N ALA A 176 -24.30 17.68 4.94
CA ALA A 176 -25.25 16.57 4.83
C ALA A 176 -26.17 16.52 6.06
N MET A 177 -25.62 16.72 7.27
CA MET A 177 -26.40 16.74 8.52
C MET A 177 -27.31 17.96 8.59
N TRP A 178 -26.81 19.14 8.21
CA TRP A 178 -27.56 20.39 8.31
C TRP A 178 -28.73 20.43 7.32
N LEU A 179 -28.52 19.96 6.08
CA LEU A 179 -29.54 19.96 5.05
C LEU A 179 -30.39 18.69 5.06
N HIS A 180 -30.11 17.73 5.94
CA HIS A 180 -30.78 16.43 6.02
C HIS A 180 -30.83 15.71 4.65
N LEU A 181 -29.70 15.70 3.95
CA LEU A 181 -29.60 15.07 2.64
C LEU A 181 -29.76 13.55 2.74
N ASP A 182 -30.53 12.98 1.84
CA ASP A 182 -30.73 11.53 1.74
C ASP A 182 -29.62 10.91 0.87
N VAL A 183 -28.47 10.72 1.48
CA VAL A 183 -27.27 10.12 0.83
C VAL A 183 -26.77 8.97 1.71
N ARG A 184 -26.10 8.01 1.06
CA ARG A 184 -25.48 6.90 1.80
C ARG A 184 -24.38 7.43 2.71
N THR A 185 -24.33 6.89 3.92
CA THR A 185 -23.31 7.25 4.92
C THR A 185 -22.46 6.03 5.28
N VAL A 186 -21.37 6.28 6.00
CA VAL A 186 -20.49 5.20 6.48
C VAL A 186 -21.25 4.23 7.38
N GLY A 187 -22.18 4.74 8.21
CA GLY A 187 -23.00 3.91 9.07
C GLY A 187 -23.88 2.92 8.32
N ASP A 188 -24.27 3.26 7.08
CA ASP A 188 -25.06 2.38 6.21
C ASP A 188 -24.22 1.24 5.61
N MET A 189 -22.89 1.33 5.67
CA MET A 189 -21.98 0.36 5.06
C MET A 189 -21.55 -0.75 6.01
N GLY A 190 -21.70 -0.57 7.32
CA GLY A 190 -21.34 -1.58 8.30
C GLY A 190 -21.09 -1.01 9.68
N LYS A 191 -20.58 -1.85 10.58
CA LYS A 191 -20.33 -1.48 11.96
C LYS A 191 -19.07 -0.64 12.12
N LEU A 192 -19.15 0.31 13.06
CA LEU A 192 -18.01 1.10 13.50
C LEU A 192 -17.58 0.64 14.90
N PRO A 193 -16.32 0.89 15.31
CA PRO A 193 -15.86 0.54 16.65
C PRO A 193 -16.66 1.28 17.72
N ASP A 194 -17.24 0.56 18.67
CA ASP A 194 -17.97 1.13 19.80
C ASP A 194 -17.24 0.96 21.13
N SER A 195 -16.16 0.20 21.13
CA SER A 195 -15.36 -0.08 22.30
C SER A 195 -13.92 -0.40 21.89
N LEU A 196 -13.06 -0.61 22.86
CA LEU A 196 -11.70 -1.11 22.61
C LEU A 196 -11.76 -2.48 21.94
N PRO A 197 -10.84 -2.76 20.99
CA PRO A 197 -10.79 -4.07 20.36
C PRO A 197 -10.52 -5.18 21.38
N VAL A 198 -11.16 -6.34 21.17
CA VAL A 198 -11.00 -7.50 22.02
C VAL A 198 -10.35 -8.64 21.23
N PHE A 199 -9.61 -9.49 21.92
CA PHE A 199 -8.99 -10.65 21.33
C PHE A 199 -10.07 -11.61 20.80
N LEU A 200 -9.91 -12.09 19.58
CA LEU A 200 -10.77 -13.10 18.97
C LEU A 200 -9.96 -14.03 18.09
N LEU A 201 -10.50 -15.24 17.88
CA LEU A 201 -9.92 -16.22 16.96
C LEU A 201 -10.79 -16.27 15.70
N PRO A 202 -10.20 -16.40 14.51
CA PRO A 202 -10.99 -16.61 13.29
C PRO A 202 -11.84 -17.87 13.40
N ASP A 203 -13.13 -17.75 13.08
CA ASP A 203 -14.10 -18.84 13.13
C ASP A 203 -14.09 -19.58 11.78
N VAL A 204 -13.06 -20.39 11.56
CA VAL A 204 -12.91 -21.18 10.34
C VAL A 204 -12.53 -22.61 10.70
N PRO A 205 -12.95 -23.62 9.89
CA PRO A 205 -12.51 -25.01 10.12
C PRO A 205 -11.00 -25.14 9.95
N LEU A 206 -10.35 -25.80 10.91
CA LEU A 206 -8.91 -26.07 10.85
C LEU A 206 -8.67 -27.35 10.05
N ASN A 207 -8.75 -27.25 8.73
CA ASN A 207 -8.52 -28.38 7.83
C ASN A 207 -7.75 -27.94 6.58
N LEU A 208 -7.35 -28.90 5.77
CA LEU A 208 -6.58 -28.66 4.56
C LEU A 208 -7.37 -27.84 3.53
N GLN A 209 -8.69 -28.01 3.47
CA GLN A 209 -9.55 -27.28 2.55
C GLN A 209 -9.53 -25.77 2.84
N THR A 210 -9.61 -25.38 4.11
CA THR A 210 -9.49 -23.97 4.51
C THR A 210 -8.13 -23.41 4.13
N LEU A 211 -7.06 -24.15 4.38
CA LEU A 211 -5.70 -23.76 4.01
C LEU A 211 -5.58 -23.55 2.50
N LEU A 212 -6.14 -24.45 1.68
CA LEU A 212 -6.12 -24.33 0.22
C LEU A 212 -6.93 -23.15 -0.28
N ILE A 213 -8.00 -22.76 0.42
CA ILE A 213 -8.82 -21.60 0.06
C ILE A 213 -8.03 -20.30 0.31
N ILE A 214 -7.40 -20.18 1.47
CA ILE A 214 -6.73 -18.92 1.85
C ILE A 214 -5.30 -18.79 1.32
N LEU A 215 -4.66 -19.89 0.95
CA LEU A 215 -3.24 -19.91 0.55
C LEU A 215 -2.91 -18.96 -0.61
N PRO A 216 -3.64 -18.96 -1.75
CA PRO A 216 -3.35 -18.02 -2.84
C PRO A 216 -3.48 -16.56 -2.42
N TYR A 217 -4.51 -16.25 -1.65
CA TYR A 217 -4.74 -14.88 -1.16
C TYR A 217 -3.64 -14.44 -0.22
N SER A 218 -3.26 -15.30 0.71
CA SER A 218 -2.19 -15.01 1.68
C SER A 218 -0.84 -14.83 1.00
N ALA A 219 -0.53 -15.65 0.01
CA ALA A 219 0.71 -15.53 -0.75
C ALA A 219 0.75 -14.19 -1.51
N GLY A 220 -0.34 -13.84 -2.19
CA GLY A 220 -0.45 -12.56 -2.89
C GLY A 220 -0.35 -11.37 -1.95
N LEU A 221 -1.06 -11.40 -0.83
CA LEU A 221 -1.01 -10.34 0.18
C LEU A 221 0.39 -10.19 0.77
N ALA A 222 1.08 -11.29 1.07
CA ALA A 222 2.43 -11.25 1.61
C ALA A 222 3.40 -10.60 0.63
N VAL A 223 3.36 -10.99 -0.63
CA VAL A 223 4.25 -10.44 -1.67
C VAL A 223 3.98 -8.96 -1.88
N VAL A 224 2.73 -8.58 -2.11
CA VAL A 224 2.36 -7.18 -2.37
C VAL A 224 2.65 -6.31 -1.15
N GLY A 225 2.32 -6.78 0.04
CA GLY A 225 2.57 -6.05 1.28
C GLY A 225 4.05 -5.80 1.53
N LEU A 226 4.89 -6.81 1.36
CA LEU A 226 6.34 -6.66 1.52
C LEU A 226 6.92 -5.76 0.44
N LEU A 227 6.45 -5.89 -0.79
CA LEU A 227 6.93 -5.07 -1.90
C LEU A 227 6.66 -3.58 -1.63
N GLU A 228 5.43 -3.25 -1.30
CA GLU A 228 5.03 -1.88 -0.97
C GLU A 228 5.78 -1.35 0.26
N SER A 229 5.93 -2.19 1.28
CA SER A 229 6.66 -1.82 2.50
C SER A 229 8.13 -1.53 2.24
N MET A 230 8.78 -2.34 1.42
CA MET A 230 10.19 -2.12 1.08
C MET A 230 10.38 -0.85 0.23
N MET A 231 9.46 -0.61 -0.71
CA MET A 231 9.46 0.62 -1.50
C MET A 231 9.29 1.85 -0.63
N THR A 232 8.35 1.80 0.30
CA THR A 232 8.09 2.90 1.24
C THR A 232 9.29 3.14 2.16
N ALA A 233 9.90 2.07 2.66
CA ALA A 233 11.09 2.17 3.50
C ALA A 233 12.24 2.85 2.74
N THR A 234 12.44 2.51 1.48
CA THR A 234 13.45 3.14 0.64
C THR A 234 13.16 4.64 0.46
N ILE A 235 11.91 5.01 0.23
CA ILE A 235 11.50 6.42 0.09
C ILE A 235 11.79 7.19 1.39
N VAL A 236 11.45 6.61 2.54
CA VAL A 236 11.70 7.24 3.85
C VAL A 236 13.21 7.33 4.13
N ASP A 237 13.98 6.30 3.78
CA ASP A 237 15.45 6.33 3.90
C ASP A 237 16.02 7.53 3.13
N ASP A 238 15.57 7.74 1.90
CA ASP A 238 16.04 8.84 1.05
C ASP A 238 15.62 10.21 1.60
N MET A 239 14.38 10.32 2.11
CA MET A 239 13.87 11.59 2.66
C MET A 239 14.56 11.99 3.96
N THR A 240 14.94 11.02 4.79
CA THR A 240 15.55 11.27 6.10
C THR A 240 17.08 11.13 6.07
N ASP A 241 17.64 10.66 4.97
CA ASP A 241 19.07 10.36 4.81
C ASP A 241 19.59 9.43 5.90
N THR A 242 18.80 8.42 6.24
CA THR A 242 19.14 7.41 7.25
C THR A 242 18.85 6.01 6.72
N PRO A 243 19.66 5.02 7.07
CA PRO A 243 19.43 3.64 6.66
C PRO A 243 18.33 2.97 7.50
N SER A 244 17.80 1.87 7.00
CA SER A 244 16.84 1.04 7.72
C SER A 244 17.16 -0.45 7.54
N ASP A 245 16.68 -1.27 8.50
CA ASP A 245 16.85 -2.72 8.47
C ASP A 245 15.64 -3.34 7.76
N LYS A 246 15.79 -3.70 6.48
CA LYS A 246 14.73 -4.24 5.65
C LYS A 246 14.23 -5.61 6.14
N ASN A 247 15.14 -6.46 6.63
CA ASN A 247 14.74 -7.78 7.13
C ASN A 247 13.95 -7.68 8.43
N ARG A 248 14.34 -6.77 9.30
CA ARG A 248 13.57 -6.46 10.52
C ARG A 248 12.19 -5.92 10.15
N GLU A 249 12.09 -5.10 9.11
CA GLU A 249 10.82 -4.57 8.62
C GLU A 249 9.90 -5.68 8.12
N CYS A 250 10.41 -6.65 7.38
CA CYS A 250 9.64 -7.81 6.92
C CYS A 250 9.06 -8.60 8.10
N LYS A 251 9.89 -8.87 9.12
CA LYS A 251 9.45 -9.57 10.34
C LYS A 251 8.37 -8.77 11.07
N ALA A 252 8.56 -7.47 11.18
CA ALA A 252 7.64 -6.58 11.87
C ALA A 252 6.28 -6.51 11.15
N GLN A 253 6.28 -6.44 9.83
CA GLN A 253 5.05 -6.49 9.04
C GLN A 253 4.29 -7.79 9.29
N GLY A 254 5.01 -8.91 9.35
CA GLY A 254 4.42 -10.21 9.67
C GLY A 254 3.79 -10.22 11.06
N ILE A 255 4.51 -9.76 12.07
CA ILE A 255 4.01 -9.68 13.46
C ILE A 255 2.77 -8.78 13.53
N ALA A 256 2.83 -7.61 12.87
CA ALA A 256 1.72 -6.66 12.87
C ALA A 256 0.45 -7.26 12.25
N ASN A 257 0.59 -7.96 11.12
CA ASN A 257 -0.54 -8.60 10.46
C ASN A 257 -1.15 -9.71 11.29
N ILE A 258 -0.34 -10.51 11.97
CA ILE A 258 -0.82 -11.55 12.87
C ILE A 258 -1.59 -10.93 14.04
N CYS A 259 -0.99 -9.96 14.72
CA CYS A 259 -1.62 -9.29 15.87
C CYS A 259 -2.93 -8.61 15.48
N THR A 260 -2.95 -7.93 14.34
CA THR A 260 -4.14 -7.24 13.85
C THR A 260 -5.28 -8.20 13.57
N SER A 261 -4.98 -9.37 13.03
CA SER A 261 -6.00 -10.38 12.73
C SER A 261 -6.69 -10.89 13.99
N PHE A 262 -5.96 -10.98 15.11
CA PHE A 262 -6.54 -11.45 16.37
C PHE A 262 -7.43 -10.42 17.05
N ILE A 263 -7.44 -9.18 16.61
CA ILE A 263 -8.38 -8.16 17.13
C ILE A 263 -9.45 -7.80 16.09
N GLY A 264 -9.52 -8.54 15.00
CA GLY A 264 -10.55 -8.34 13.98
C GLY A 264 -10.21 -7.32 12.90
N GLY A 265 -8.93 -6.96 12.76
CA GLY A 265 -8.46 -6.05 11.71
C GLY A 265 -7.97 -6.80 10.48
N MET A 266 -7.99 -6.13 9.35
CA MET A 266 -7.48 -6.66 8.08
C MET A 266 -5.96 -6.47 7.98
N ALA A 267 -5.31 -7.30 7.16
CA ALA A 267 -3.89 -7.15 6.90
C ALA A 267 -3.59 -5.82 6.21
N GLY A 268 -2.42 -5.29 6.47
CA GLY A 268 -1.95 -4.04 5.86
C GLY A 268 -0.46 -4.07 5.60
N CYS A 269 0.05 -2.94 5.16
CA CYS A 269 1.46 -2.74 4.88
C CYS A 269 1.81 -1.26 5.00
N ALA A 270 3.08 -0.92 4.75
CA ALA A 270 3.51 0.48 4.78
C ALA A 270 2.79 1.30 3.71
N MET A 271 2.46 2.53 4.05
CA MET A 271 1.75 3.47 3.19
C MET A 271 2.71 4.58 2.75
N ILE A 272 2.86 4.75 1.46
CA ILE A 272 3.76 5.78 0.90
C ILE A 272 3.27 7.18 1.28
N GLY A 273 2.00 7.49 1.02
CA GLY A 273 1.42 8.80 1.27
C GLY A 273 1.50 9.22 2.72
N GLN A 274 1.10 8.35 3.62
CA GLN A 274 1.10 8.63 5.06
C GLN A 274 2.50 8.75 5.64
N SER A 275 3.42 7.91 5.17
CA SER A 275 4.82 7.99 5.58
C SER A 275 5.45 9.31 5.15
N VAL A 276 5.16 9.77 3.94
CA VAL A 276 5.64 11.06 3.44
C VAL A 276 5.05 12.21 4.28
N ILE A 277 3.77 12.16 4.59
CA ILE A 277 3.11 13.16 5.45
C ILE A 277 3.79 13.21 6.82
N ASN A 278 4.06 12.05 7.42
CA ASN A 278 4.69 11.94 8.73
C ASN A 278 6.07 12.60 8.74
N VAL A 279 6.90 12.28 7.75
CA VAL A 279 8.26 12.84 7.62
C VAL A 279 8.23 14.35 7.40
N LYS A 280 7.36 14.82 6.50
CA LYS A 280 7.23 16.25 6.20
C LYS A 280 6.68 17.05 7.39
N SER A 281 5.89 16.42 8.26
CA SER A 281 5.35 17.05 9.47
C SER A 281 6.32 17.05 10.65
N GLY A 282 7.52 16.50 10.48
CA GLY A 282 8.57 16.48 11.49
C GLY A 282 8.79 15.16 12.18
N GLY A 283 8.09 14.10 11.80
CA GLY A 283 8.28 12.77 12.37
C GLY A 283 9.61 12.16 11.96
N ARG A 284 10.38 11.66 12.93
CA ARG A 284 11.70 11.06 12.70
C ARG A 284 11.90 9.77 13.49
N GLY A 285 11.21 9.62 14.61
CA GLY A 285 11.38 8.51 15.52
C GLY A 285 10.15 7.60 15.60
N ARG A 286 10.28 6.55 16.39
CA ARG A 286 9.23 5.57 16.62
C ARG A 286 8.02 6.16 17.36
N LEU A 287 8.24 7.24 18.11
CA LEU A 287 7.18 7.91 18.86
C LEU A 287 6.09 8.48 17.93
N SER A 288 6.44 8.91 16.70
CA SER A 288 5.47 9.39 15.73
C SER A 288 4.47 8.29 15.33
N THR A 289 4.95 7.08 15.09
CA THR A 289 4.11 5.93 14.76
C THR A 289 3.23 5.50 15.94
N LEU A 290 3.81 5.45 17.13
CA LEU A 290 3.05 5.14 18.35
C LEU A 290 1.94 6.17 18.60
N THR A 291 2.27 7.45 18.47
CA THR A 291 1.30 8.55 18.63
C THR A 291 0.17 8.43 17.62
N ALA A 292 0.48 8.14 16.35
CA ALA A 292 -0.52 7.96 15.33
C ALA A 292 -1.52 6.85 15.71
N GLY A 293 -1.04 5.70 16.14
CA GLY A 293 -1.90 4.58 16.55
C GLY A 293 -2.76 4.91 17.77
N VAL A 294 -2.17 5.46 18.81
CA VAL A 294 -2.88 5.77 20.06
C VAL A 294 -3.94 6.88 19.85
N VAL A 295 -3.56 7.94 19.15
CA VAL A 295 -4.50 9.05 18.87
C VAL A 295 -5.65 8.57 17.99
N LEU A 296 -5.36 7.73 17.00
CA LEU A 296 -6.40 7.15 16.15
C LEU A 296 -7.41 6.36 16.96
N LEU A 297 -6.95 5.49 17.86
CA LEU A 297 -7.84 4.71 18.72
C LEU A 297 -8.71 5.61 19.58
N CYS A 298 -8.13 6.63 20.21
CA CYS A 298 -8.88 7.58 21.02
C CYS A 298 -9.96 8.30 20.19
N LEU A 299 -9.62 8.75 18.99
CA LEU A 299 -10.54 9.46 18.12
C LEU A 299 -11.71 8.59 17.69
N ILE A 300 -11.46 7.35 17.24
CA ILE A 300 -12.54 6.49 16.76
C ILE A 300 -13.48 6.04 17.88
N VAL A 301 -12.97 5.82 19.08
CA VAL A 301 -13.81 5.43 20.22
C VAL A 301 -14.73 6.60 20.66
N PHE A 302 -14.19 7.82 20.72
CA PHE A 302 -14.95 8.99 21.17
C PHE A 302 -15.80 9.62 20.07
N LEU A 303 -15.43 9.50 18.79
CA LEU A 303 -16.11 10.16 17.69
C LEU A 303 -16.94 9.21 16.81
N ARG A 304 -17.27 8.03 17.32
CA ARG A 304 -18.00 7.00 16.57
C ARG A 304 -19.29 7.54 15.92
N ASP A 305 -20.12 8.26 16.68
CA ASP A 305 -21.40 8.76 16.18
C ASP A 305 -21.24 9.75 15.03
N TRP A 306 -20.19 10.57 15.08
CA TRP A 306 -19.87 11.52 14.02
C TRP A 306 -19.35 10.79 12.77
N VAL A 307 -18.52 9.77 12.97
CA VAL A 307 -17.93 8.99 11.86
C VAL A 307 -19.02 8.24 11.11
N SER A 308 -20.04 7.71 11.80
CA SER A 308 -21.15 7.00 11.15
C SER A 308 -21.97 7.87 10.20
N GLN A 309 -21.94 9.19 10.36
CA GLN A 309 -22.70 10.14 9.55
C GLN A 309 -21.91 10.70 8.36
N ILE A 310 -20.68 10.29 8.17
CA ILE A 310 -19.86 10.72 7.02
C ILE A 310 -20.50 10.24 5.72
N PRO A 311 -20.82 11.16 4.78
CA PRO A 311 -21.38 10.73 3.49
C PRO A 311 -20.37 9.91 2.69
N MET A 312 -20.83 8.86 2.02
CA MET A 312 -19.97 8.06 1.14
C MET A 312 -19.36 8.90 0.01
N ALA A 313 -20.07 9.93 -0.45
CA ALA A 313 -19.54 10.86 -1.46
C ALA A 313 -18.23 11.53 -1.02
N ALA A 314 -18.10 11.87 0.27
CA ALA A 314 -16.86 12.44 0.82
C ALA A 314 -15.69 11.45 0.71
N LEU A 315 -15.93 10.17 1.05
CA LEU A 315 -14.92 9.13 0.93
C LEU A 315 -14.57 8.84 -0.53
N VAL A 316 -15.53 8.88 -1.43
CA VAL A 316 -15.28 8.74 -2.87
C VAL A 316 -14.35 9.85 -3.36
N ALA A 317 -14.59 11.10 -2.92
CA ALA A 317 -13.71 12.23 -3.27
C ALA A 317 -12.28 12.00 -2.75
N VAL A 318 -12.14 11.53 -1.50
CA VAL A 318 -10.83 11.22 -0.91
C VAL A 318 -10.13 10.11 -1.70
N MET A 319 -10.85 9.06 -2.08
CA MET A 319 -10.26 7.95 -2.83
C MET A 319 -9.88 8.34 -4.25
N ILE A 320 -10.65 9.20 -4.90
CA ILE A 320 -10.27 9.76 -6.20
C ILE A 320 -8.98 10.57 -6.08
N MET A 321 -8.85 11.37 -5.03
CA MET A 321 -7.63 12.12 -4.74
C MET A 321 -6.45 11.17 -4.51
N VAL A 322 -6.63 10.10 -3.73
CA VAL A 322 -5.59 9.08 -3.50
C VAL A 322 -5.17 8.44 -4.83
N SER A 323 -6.14 8.07 -5.66
CA SER A 323 -5.89 7.50 -6.98
C SER A 323 -5.07 8.44 -7.86
N ILE A 324 -5.46 9.70 -7.96
CA ILE A 324 -4.74 10.71 -8.75
C ILE A 324 -3.33 10.94 -8.20
N GLY A 325 -3.19 11.02 -6.88
CA GLY A 325 -1.90 11.23 -6.23
C GLY A 325 -0.96 10.04 -6.31
N THR A 326 -1.51 8.83 -6.39
CA THR A 326 -0.72 7.59 -6.51
C THR A 326 -0.19 7.40 -7.93
N PHE A 327 -0.97 7.80 -8.95
CA PHE A 327 -0.59 7.63 -10.34
C PHE A 327 0.65 8.47 -10.68
N SER A 328 1.63 7.85 -11.34
CA SER A 328 2.84 8.54 -11.77
C SER A 328 2.61 9.20 -13.14
N TRP A 329 2.23 10.47 -13.13
CA TRP A 329 1.96 11.23 -14.36
C TRP A 329 3.20 11.43 -15.23
N ARG A 330 4.38 11.47 -14.59
CA ARG A 330 5.65 11.55 -15.33
C ARG A 330 5.91 10.33 -16.19
N SER A 331 5.40 9.16 -15.79
CA SER A 331 5.61 7.94 -16.56
C SER A 331 4.99 8.00 -17.94
N ILE A 332 3.84 8.68 -18.09
CA ILE A 332 3.20 8.89 -19.40
C ILE A 332 4.03 9.84 -20.25
N ALA A 333 4.47 10.96 -19.67
CA ALA A 333 5.30 11.93 -20.37
C ALA A 333 6.62 11.32 -20.80
N ASN A 334 7.16 10.39 -20.04
CA ASN A 334 8.44 9.73 -20.29
C ASN A 334 8.38 8.51 -21.23
N LEU A 335 7.18 8.10 -21.67
CA LEU A 335 7.02 6.95 -22.56
C LEU A 335 7.83 7.09 -23.86
N ARG A 336 7.99 8.32 -24.35
CA ARG A 336 8.73 8.61 -25.60
C ARG A 336 10.21 8.84 -25.36
N THR A 337 10.61 9.27 -24.16
CA THR A 337 11.99 9.67 -23.87
C THR A 337 12.81 8.55 -23.23
N HIS A 338 12.16 7.60 -22.57
CA HIS A 338 12.84 6.45 -21.97
C HIS A 338 13.01 5.31 -22.99
N PRO A 339 13.96 4.38 -22.76
CA PRO A 339 14.13 3.21 -23.62
C PRO A 339 12.82 2.43 -23.78
N LEU A 340 12.58 1.91 -24.98
CA LEU A 340 11.37 1.14 -25.29
C LEU A 340 11.18 -0.05 -24.34
N SER A 341 12.27 -0.72 -23.95
CA SER A 341 12.24 -1.86 -23.03
C SER A 341 11.65 -1.47 -21.66
N THR A 342 11.99 -0.30 -21.16
CA THR A 342 11.47 0.23 -19.89
C THR A 342 9.95 0.49 -19.98
N SER A 343 9.52 1.11 -21.09
CA SER A 343 8.10 1.41 -21.31
C SER A 343 7.28 0.13 -21.48
N VAL A 344 7.82 -0.89 -22.17
CA VAL A 344 7.16 -2.19 -22.34
C VAL A 344 6.94 -2.88 -20.98
N VAL A 345 7.95 -2.88 -20.10
CA VAL A 345 7.84 -3.48 -18.77
C VAL A 345 6.72 -2.80 -17.98
N MET A 346 6.69 -1.47 -17.95
CA MET A 346 5.68 -0.71 -17.24
C MET A 346 4.27 -1.00 -17.78
N LEU A 347 4.09 -0.92 -19.10
CA LEU A 347 2.80 -1.15 -19.74
C LEU A 347 2.30 -2.59 -19.57
N ALA A 348 3.20 -3.57 -19.64
CA ALA A 348 2.85 -4.97 -19.43
C ALA A 348 2.39 -5.21 -17.99
N THR A 349 3.06 -4.62 -17.01
CA THR A 349 2.66 -4.70 -15.60
C THR A 349 1.26 -4.14 -15.40
N VAL A 350 1.01 -2.93 -15.92
CA VAL A 350 -0.31 -2.28 -15.83
C VAL A 350 -1.38 -3.12 -16.50
N ALA A 351 -1.13 -3.61 -17.71
CA ALA A 351 -2.11 -4.39 -18.48
C ALA A 351 -2.49 -5.69 -17.75
N VAL A 352 -1.52 -6.43 -17.21
CA VAL A 352 -1.78 -7.68 -16.50
C VAL A 352 -2.57 -7.41 -15.23
N VAL A 353 -2.22 -6.38 -14.46
CA VAL A 353 -2.93 -6.04 -13.22
C VAL A 353 -4.39 -5.65 -13.52
N VAL A 354 -4.61 -4.78 -14.51
CA VAL A 354 -5.96 -4.32 -14.86
C VAL A 354 -6.81 -5.47 -15.40
N ALA A 355 -6.23 -6.35 -16.21
CA ALA A 355 -6.96 -7.48 -16.79
C ALA A 355 -7.29 -8.55 -15.75
N THR A 356 -6.37 -8.86 -14.84
CA THR A 356 -6.54 -9.93 -13.84
C THR A 356 -7.07 -9.43 -12.50
N HIS A 357 -7.05 -8.13 -12.25
CA HIS A 357 -7.33 -7.50 -10.94
C HIS A 357 -6.44 -8.07 -9.82
N ASN A 358 -5.24 -8.52 -10.16
CA ASN A 358 -4.29 -9.10 -9.21
C ASN A 358 -2.93 -8.43 -9.36
N LEU A 359 -2.56 -7.64 -8.34
CA LEU A 359 -1.31 -6.89 -8.32
C LEU A 359 -0.08 -7.81 -8.28
N ALA A 360 -0.18 -8.97 -7.62
CA ALA A 360 0.92 -9.92 -7.53
C ALA A 360 1.30 -10.49 -8.90
N PHE A 361 0.30 -10.85 -9.72
CA PHE A 361 0.56 -11.33 -11.09
C PHE A 361 1.19 -10.25 -11.97
N GLY A 362 0.73 -9.00 -11.81
CA GLY A 362 1.30 -7.88 -12.56
C GLY A 362 2.78 -7.66 -12.24
N VAL A 363 3.13 -7.67 -10.97
CA VAL A 363 4.52 -7.53 -10.52
C VAL A 363 5.37 -8.69 -11.01
N LEU A 364 4.88 -9.92 -10.90
CA LEU A 364 5.60 -11.10 -11.38
C LEU A 364 5.88 -11.02 -12.89
N THR A 365 4.88 -10.65 -13.68
CA THR A 365 5.01 -10.47 -15.12
C THR A 365 6.05 -9.38 -15.44
N GLY A 366 5.96 -8.25 -14.75
CA GLY A 366 6.91 -7.14 -14.93
C GLY A 366 8.34 -7.54 -14.60
N VAL A 367 8.54 -8.26 -13.50
CA VAL A 367 9.88 -8.74 -13.09
C VAL A 367 10.43 -9.71 -14.13
N LEU A 368 9.60 -10.63 -14.64
CA LEU A 368 10.05 -11.58 -15.68
C LEU A 368 10.47 -10.86 -16.97
N ILE A 369 9.67 -9.91 -17.44
CA ILE A 369 9.99 -9.14 -18.66
C ILE A 369 11.25 -8.31 -18.46
N ALA A 370 11.37 -7.63 -17.31
CA ALA A 370 12.54 -6.83 -16.97
C ALA A 370 13.81 -7.68 -16.93
N SER A 371 13.71 -8.88 -16.35
CA SER A 371 14.85 -9.83 -16.29
C SER A 371 15.27 -10.29 -17.67
N LEU A 372 14.31 -10.60 -18.56
CA LEU A 372 14.61 -10.99 -19.94
C LEU A 372 15.26 -9.84 -20.71
N ASN A 373 14.76 -8.62 -20.56
CA ASN A 373 15.36 -7.44 -21.20
C ASN A 373 16.78 -7.20 -20.71
N PHE A 374 17.03 -7.36 -19.42
CA PHE A 374 18.35 -7.23 -18.83
C PHE A 374 19.30 -8.29 -19.39
N ALA A 375 18.88 -9.56 -19.43
CA ALA A 375 19.68 -10.65 -19.96
C ALA A 375 20.05 -10.41 -21.43
N THR A 376 19.07 -9.97 -22.24
CA THR A 376 19.30 -9.64 -23.66
C THR A 376 20.30 -8.49 -23.81
N LYS A 377 20.15 -7.44 -22.97
CA LYS A 377 21.02 -6.26 -23.02
C LYS A 377 22.45 -6.61 -22.61
N VAL A 378 22.64 -7.43 -21.59
CA VAL A 378 23.96 -7.88 -21.13
C VAL A 378 24.61 -8.77 -22.16
N SER A 379 23.85 -9.64 -22.83
CA SER A 379 24.39 -10.51 -23.87
C SER A 379 24.98 -9.73 -25.07
N ARG A 380 24.44 -8.52 -25.33
CA ARG A 380 24.95 -7.66 -26.44
C ARG A 380 26.29 -7.02 -26.12
N PHE A 381 26.71 -6.98 -24.87
CA PHE A 381 28.03 -6.44 -24.49
C PHE A 381 29.16 -7.44 -24.58
N MET A 382 28.88 -8.70 -24.87
CA MET A 382 29.93 -9.70 -25.09
C MET A 382 30.64 -9.45 -26.43
N ARG A 383 31.95 -9.35 -26.40
CA ARG A 383 32.78 -9.21 -27.59
C ARG A 383 33.76 -10.35 -27.64
N VAL A 384 33.90 -10.93 -28.84
CA VAL A 384 34.88 -11.96 -29.11
C VAL A 384 35.85 -11.41 -30.16
N THR A 385 37.11 -11.32 -29.80
CA THR A 385 38.19 -10.92 -30.74
C THR A 385 39.13 -12.09 -30.90
N SER A 386 39.72 -12.23 -32.09
CA SER A 386 40.69 -13.27 -32.34
C SER A 386 41.96 -12.69 -32.99
N VAL A 387 43.09 -13.22 -32.57
CA VAL A 387 44.39 -12.85 -33.10
C VAL A 387 45.07 -14.14 -33.58
N LEU A 388 45.58 -14.12 -34.84
CA LEU A 388 46.32 -15.23 -35.40
C LEU A 388 47.82 -14.94 -35.36
N GLU A 389 48.55 -15.78 -34.60
CA GLU A 389 50.02 -15.72 -34.52
C GLU A 389 50.58 -17.06 -35.00
N GLY A 390 51.19 -17.01 -36.18
CA GLY A 390 51.70 -18.23 -36.79
C GLY A 390 50.61 -19.25 -37.11
N THR A 391 50.64 -20.42 -36.45
CA THR A 391 49.60 -21.44 -36.57
C THR A 391 48.62 -21.45 -35.43
N SER A 392 48.77 -20.52 -34.46
CA SER A 392 47.92 -20.43 -33.28
C SER A 392 46.95 -19.26 -33.40
N ARG A 393 45.67 -19.48 -33.09
CA ARG A 393 44.66 -18.44 -33.05
C ARG A 393 44.16 -18.28 -31.61
N THR A 394 44.27 -17.07 -31.09
CA THR A 394 43.84 -16.75 -29.72
C THR A 394 42.53 -15.98 -29.80
N TYR A 395 41.49 -16.47 -29.09
CA TYR A 395 40.20 -15.81 -28.97
C TYR A 395 40.14 -15.10 -27.61
N THR A 396 39.82 -13.82 -27.64
CA THR A 396 39.61 -13.03 -26.43
C THR A 396 38.14 -12.70 -26.32
N VAL A 397 37.53 -13.11 -25.22
CA VAL A 397 36.12 -12.85 -24.92
C VAL A 397 36.06 -11.77 -23.86
N THR A 398 35.38 -10.64 -24.18
CA THR A 398 35.15 -9.53 -23.27
C THR A 398 33.65 -9.37 -23.01
N GLY A 399 33.27 -9.14 -21.76
CA GLY A 399 31.89 -8.98 -21.37
C GLY A 399 31.38 -10.14 -20.51
N GLN A 400 30.06 -10.24 -20.37
CA GLN A 400 29.42 -11.28 -19.57
C GLN A 400 29.15 -12.53 -20.43
N VAL A 401 29.62 -13.69 -19.97
CA VAL A 401 29.38 -14.99 -20.61
C VAL A 401 28.39 -15.77 -19.77
N PHE A 402 27.18 -15.98 -20.29
CA PHE A 402 26.12 -16.75 -19.63
C PHE A 402 25.20 -17.33 -20.73
N PHE A 403 24.16 -18.08 -20.34
CA PHE A 403 23.33 -18.80 -21.30
C PHE A 403 22.78 -17.91 -22.44
N ALA A 404 22.40 -16.66 -22.13
CA ALA A 404 21.82 -15.75 -23.13
C ALA A 404 22.85 -15.13 -24.08
N SER A 405 24.14 -15.19 -23.75
CA SER A 405 25.22 -14.64 -24.59
C SER A 405 26.05 -15.73 -25.26
N ALA A 406 25.81 -17.00 -24.95
CA ALA A 406 26.60 -18.12 -25.47
C ALA A 406 26.59 -18.21 -27.00
N ASP A 407 25.46 -17.94 -27.63
CA ASP A 407 25.30 -18.00 -29.09
C ASP A 407 26.18 -16.99 -29.83
N ARG A 408 26.63 -15.93 -29.16
CA ARG A 408 27.54 -14.95 -29.77
C ARG A 408 28.98 -15.39 -29.78
N PHE A 409 29.31 -16.41 -29.01
CA PHE A 409 30.64 -16.99 -28.96
C PHE A 409 30.87 -17.98 -30.06
N THR A 410 29.84 -18.74 -30.45
CA THR A 410 29.88 -19.71 -31.53
C THR A 410 29.66 -19.07 -32.89
#